data_d1fd07c729e0ada6e1b1aed9ff6ca64b
#
_entry.id   d1fd07c729e0ada6e1b1aed9ff6ca64b
#
_cell.length_a   1.000
_cell.length_b   1.000
_cell.length_c   1.000
_cell.angle_alpha   90.00
_cell.angle_beta   90.00
_cell.angle_gamma   90.00
#
_symmetry.space_group_name_H-M   'P 1'
#
loop_
_entity.id
_entity.type
_entity.pdbx_description
1 polymer ?
#
loop_
_entity_poly.entity_id
_entity_poly.type
_entity_poly.pdbx_seq_one_letter_code
_entity_poly.pdbx_strand_id
1 'polypeptide(L)'
;QNEVLRQARRFKIEPALIYGIIQTESAFNPYAVSSAPAYGLMQIVPSTAGRDVHQLLHNRPGQPSKNTLFKPASNIEYGTAYLSILFNRYLAGVKDPKSREYCVIAAYNTGSGNVLKAFHSDRQSAIAKINRLNSQQVYNHLTKHLAYAEARRYLVKVTQNKRQFV
;
A
#
# COMPACT_ATOMS: atom_id res chain seq x y z
N GLN A 1 -12.04 -9.66 -11.37
CA GLN A 1 -12.20 -8.29 -11.88
C GLN A 1 -13.31 -7.54 -11.15
N ASN A 2 -14.49 -8.18 -11.01
CA ASN A 2 -15.62 -7.52 -10.34
C ASN A 2 -15.31 -7.17 -8.89
N GLU A 3 -14.51 -8.00 -8.21
CA GLU A 3 -14.17 -7.73 -6.82
C GLU A 3 -13.28 -6.50 -6.69
N VAL A 4 -12.32 -6.33 -7.60
CA VAL A 4 -11.46 -5.13 -7.60
C VAL A 4 -12.32 -3.88 -7.76
N LEU A 5 -13.23 -3.88 -8.73
CA LEU A 5 -14.08 -2.72 -8.98
C LEU A 5 -15.00 -2.43 -7.80
N ARG A 6 -15.54 -3.47 -7.16
CA ARG A 6 -16.42 -3.32 -5.98
C ARG A 6 -15.67 -2.70 -4.82
N GLN A 7 -14.50 -3.21 -4.49
CA GLN A 7 -13.72 -2.69 -3.37
C GLN A 7 -13.14 -1.32 -3.68
N ALA A 8 -12.77 -1.06 -4.94
CA ALA A 8 -12.32 0.24 -5.38
C ALA A 8 -13.39 1.32 -5.11
N ARG A 9 -14.64 1.02 -5.45
CA ARG A 9 -15.76 1.95 -5.17
C ARG A 9 -15.99 2.09 -3.68
N ARG A 10 -15.98 0.98 -2.95
CA ARG A 10 -16.25 0.99 -1.50
C ARG A 10 -15.23 1.86 -0.75
N PHE A 11 -13.97 1.74 -1.05
CA PHE A 11 -12.89 2.41 -0.33
C PHE A 11 -12.36 3.65 -1.06
N LYS A 12 -12.93 3.98 -2.22
CA LYS A 12 -12.53 5.16 -3.03
C LYS A 12 -11.06 5.10 -3.42
N ILE A 13 -10.63 3.92 -3.88
CA ILE A 13 -9.28 3.68 -4.38
C ILE A 13 -9.37 3.49 -5.89
N GLU A 14 -8.41 4.06 -6.61
CA GLU A 14 -8.36 3.92 -8.07
C GLU A 14 -8.11 2.46 -8.45
N PRO A 15 -8.95 1.85 -9.32
CA PRO A 15 -8.78 0.44 -9.69
C PRO A 15 -7.40 0.14 -10.27
N ALA A 16 -6.84 1.04 -11.08
CA ALA A 16 -5.52 0.83 -11.68
C ALA A 16 -4.42 0.65 -10.63
N LEU A 17 -4.53 1.33 -9.49
CA LEU A 17 -3.57 1.16 -8.40
C LEU A 17 -3.68 -0.24 -7.80
N ILE A 18 -4.89 -0.73 -7.59
CA ILE A 18 -5.10 -2.09 -7.06
C ILE A 18 -4.51 -3.12 -8.01
N TYR A 19 -4.80 -3.00 -9.31
CA TYR A 19 -4.25 -3.91 -10.32
C TYR A 19 -2.73 -3.85 -10.39
N GLY A 20 -2.16 -2.64 -10.32
CA GLY A 20 -0.71 -2.46 -10.33
C GLY A 20 -0.04 -3.16 -9.14
N ILE A 21 -0.66 -3.09 -7.97
CA ILE A 21 -0.16 -3.77 -6.77
C ILE A 21 -0.29 -5.29 -6.94
N ILE A 22 -1.42 -5.79 -7.42
CA ILE A 22 -1.61 -7.23 -7.65
C ILE A 22 -0.56 -7.77 -8.63
N GLN A 23 -0.34 -7.05 -9.73
CA GLN A 23 0.67 -7.45 -10.71
C GLN A 23 2.06 -7.50 -10.07
N THR A 24 2.41 -6.49 -9.29
CA THR A 24 3.73 -6.40 -8.67
C THR A 24 3.91 -7.45 -7.57
N GLU A 25 2.89 -7.66 -6.74
CA GLU A 25 3.01 -8.52 -5.56
C GLU A 25 2.94 -10.00 -5.89
N SER A 26 2.09 -10.40 -6.82
CA SER A 26 1.80 -11.82 -7.03
C SER A 26 1.71 -12.24 -8.49
N ALA A 27 1.79 -11.30 -9.45
CA ALA A 27 1.51 -11.56 -10.86
C ALA A 27 0.16 -12.29 -11.02
N PHE A 28 -0.83 -11.88 -10.23
CA PHE A 28 -2.19 -12.45 -10.21
C PHE A 28 -2.25 -13.91 -9.73
N ASN A 29 -1.27 -14.37 -8.95
CA ASN A 29 -1.31 -15.70 -8.36
C ASN A 29 -1.98 -15.63 -6.97
N PRO A 30 -3.21 -16.18 -6.81
CA PRO A 30 -3.92 -16.10 -5.53
C PRO A 30 -3.27 -16.94 -4.42
N TYR A 31 -2.34 -17.83 -4.76
CA TYR A 31 -1.65 -18.69 -3.80
C TYR A 31 -0.23 -18.24 -3.50
N ALA A 32 0.17 -17.04 -3.95
CA ALA A 32 1.52 -16.54 -3.71
C ALA A 32 1.80 -16.42 -2.22
N VAL A 33 3.00 -16.81 -1.81
CA VAL A 33 3.47 -16.73 -0.42
C VAL A 33 4.90 -16.19 -0.45
N SER A 34 5.16 -15.18 0.39
CA SER A 34 6.52 -14.66 0.56
C SER A 34 7.12 -15.12 1.88
N SER A 35 8.41 -14.79 2.09
CA SER A 35 9.10 -15.15 3.34
C SER A 35 8.65 -14.31 4.54
N ALA A 36 7.93 -13.24 4.34
CA ALA A 36 7.51 -12.32 5.42
C ALA A 36 6.74 -12.99 6.58
N PRO A 37 5.75 -13.93 6.45
CA PRO A 37 5.02 -14.33 5.25
C PRO A 37 3.90 -13.36 4.90
N ALA A 38 3.75 -13.12 3.60
CA ALA A 38 2.63 -12.41 3.04
C ALA A 38 1.89 -13.35 2.09
N TYR A 39 0.57 -13.21 1.99
CA TYR A 39 -0.27 -14.18 1.31
C TYR A 39 -1.15 -13.57 0.23
N GLY A 40 -1.26 -14.26 -0.89
CA GLY A 40 -2.28 -14.05 -1.89
C GLY A 40 -2.03 -12.90 -2.85
N LEU A 41 -3.07 -12.51 -3.55
CA LEU A 41 -3.00 -11.55 -4.66
C LEU A 41 -2.31 -10.25 -4.32
N MET A 42 -2.65 -9.66 -3.18
CA MET A 42 -2.10 -8.37 -2.73
C MET A 42 -1.06 -8.53 -1.63
N GLN A 43 -0.63 -9.75 -1.35
CA GLN A 43 0.45 -10.07 -0.40
C GLN A 43 0.23 -9.42 0.96
N ILE A 44 -0.82 -9.88 1.66
CA ILE A 44 -1.17 -9.36 2.99
C ILE A 44 -0.40 -10.11 4.07
N VAL A 45 0.27 -9.35 4.95
CA VAL A 45 0.91 -9.88 6.15
C VAL A 45 -0.13 -9.87 7.27
N PRO A 46 -0.54 -11.06 7.79
CA PRO A 46 -1.65 -11.11 8.77
C PRO A 46 -1.42 -10.27 10.03
N SER A 47 -0.19 -10.25 10.54
CA SER A 47 0.11 -9.62 11.83
C SER A 47 0.29 -8.10 11.76
N THR A 48 0.36 -7.52 10.57
CA THR A 48 0.53 -6.08 10.38
C THR A 48 -0.67 -5.50 9.60
N ALA A 49 -0.61 -5.49 8.28
CA ALA A 49 -1.74 -4.99 7.46
C ALA A 49 -3.03 -5.75 7.77
N GLY A 50 -2.95 -7.07 7.90
CA GLY A 50 -4.12 -7.88 8.20
C GLY A 50 -4.76 -7.50 9.53
N ARG A 51 -3.96 -7.20 10.55
CA ARG A 51 -4.47 -6.80 11.86
C ARG A 51 -5.13 -5.42 11.80
N ASP A 52 -4.52 -4.47 11.12
CA ASP A 52 -5.09 -3.12 10.96
C ASP A 52 -6.46 -3.19 10.25
N VAL A 53 -6.54 -3.97 9.19
CA VAL A 53 -7.78 -4.11 8.43
C VAL A 53 -8.83 -4.88 9.23
N HIS A 54 -8.42 -5.92 9.96
CA HIS A 54 -9.35 -6.67 10.80
C HIS A 54 -10.04 -5.75 11.81
N GLN A 55 -9.26 -4.86 12.44
CA GLN A 55 -9.82 -3.88 13.38
C GLN A 55 -10.79 -2.93 12.66
N LEU A 56 -10.45 -2.50 11.45
CA LEU A 56 -11.33 -1.62 10.67
C LEU A 56 -12.65 -2.30 10.30
N LEU A 57 -12.58 -3.55 9.81
CA LEU A 57 -13.74 -4.26 9.29
C LEU A 57 -14.65 -4.82 10.40
N HIS A 58 -14.07 -5.26 11.53
CA HIS A 58 -14.80 -5.97 12.57
C HIS A 58 -14.91 -5.21 13.88
N ASN A 59 -14.25 -4.06 13.99
CA ASN A 59 -14.22 -3.19 15.16
C ASN A 59 -13.78 -3.93 16.43
N ARG A 60 -12.82 -4.84 16.27
CA ARG A 60 -12.22 -5.62 17.38
C ARG A 60 -10.84 -6.14 16.96
N PRO A 61 -9.95 -6.43 17.94
CA PRO A 61 -8.63 -7.00 17.64
C PRO A 61 -8.73 -8.36 16.98
N GLY A 62 -7.74 -8.69 16.16
CA GLY A 62 -7.65 -9.97 15.50
C GLY A 62 -6.87 -9.84 14.20
N GLN A 63 -6.75 -10.95 13.49
CA GLN A 63 -6.09 -10.98 12.20
C GLN A 63 -6.69 -12.07 11.32
N PRO A 64 -6.61 -11.94 9.98
CA PRO A 64 -7.13 -12.96 9.09
C PRO A 64 -6.22 -14.19 9.10
N SER A 65 -6.82 -15.35 8.82
CA SER A 65 -6.06 -16.58 8.63
C SER A 65 -5.43 -16.61 7.24
N LYS A 66 -4.41 -17.46 7.09
CA LYS A 66 -3.80 -17.74 5.80
C LYS A 66 -4.85 -18.19 4.78
N ASN A 67 -5.75 -19.09 5.19
CA ASN A 67 -6.78 -19.61 4.29
C ASN A 67 -7.75 -18.53 3.82
N THR A 68 -8.10 -17.59 4.68
CA THR A 68 -8.91 -16.42 4.29
C THR A 68 -8.19 -15.60 3.22
N LEU A 69 -6.89 -15.39 3.39
CA LEU A 69 -6.11 -14.56 2.47
C LEU A 69 -5.81 -15.24 1.12
N PHE A 70 -5.97 -16.56 1.04
CA PHE A 70 -5.89 -17.24 -0.26
C PHE A 70 -7.18 -17.11 -1.08
N LYS A 71 -8.27 -16.63 -0.49
CA LYS A 71 -9.50 -16.37 -1.22
C LYS A 71 -9.38 -15.02 -1.93
N PRO A 72 -9.50 -14.97 -3.27
CA PRO A 72 -9.32 -13.71 -4.00
C PRO A 72 -10.19 -12.57 -3.48
N ALA A 73 -11.47 -12.82 -3.22
CA ALA A 73 -12.38 -11.76 -2.76
C ALA A 73 -11.92 -11.18 -1.42
N SER A 74 -11.56 -12.05 -0.46
CA SER A 74 -11.10 -11.61 0.86
C SER A 74 -9.77 -10.87 0.77
N ASN A 75 -8.85 -11.37 -0.04
CA ASN A 75 -7.53 -10.77 -0.20
C ASN A 75 -7.65 -9.34 -0.77
N ILE A 76 -8.45 -9.18 -1.83
CA ILE A 76 -8.67 -7.88 -2.46
C ILE A 76 -9.35 -6.92 -1.48
N GLU A 77 -10.32 -7.40 -0.70
CA GLU A 77 -10.94 -6.59 0.34
C GLU A 77 -9.90 -6.08 1.34
N TYR A 78 -9.06 -6.98 1.86
CA TYR A 78 -8.02 -6.62 2.83
C TYR A 78 -6.99 -5.66 2.24
N GLY A 79 -6.51 -5.93 1.03
CA GLY A 79 -5.52 -5.06 0.41
C GLY A 79 -6.04 -3.67 0.09
N THR A 80 -7.26 -3.59 -0.42
CA THR A 80 -7.88 -2.29 -0.75
C THR A 80 -8.18 -1.50 0.52
N ALA A 81 -8.69 -2.18 1.56
CA ALA A 81 -8.94 -1.55 2.85
C ALA A 81 -7.63 -1.02 3.47
N TYR A 82 -6.53 -1.78 3.33
CA TYR A 82 -5.24 -1.31 3.84
C TYR A 82 -4.76 -0.07 3.09
N LEU A 83 -4.92 -0.03 1.77
CA LEU A 83 -4.64 1.19 1.00
C LEU A 83 -5.44 2.37 1.54
N SER A 84 -6.72 2.16 1.84
CA SER A 84 -7.57 3.21 2.40
C SER A 84 -7.04 3.70 3.75
N ILE A 85 -6.59 2.80 4.61
CA ILE A 85 -5.99 3.17 5.90
C ILE A 85 -4.74 4.02 5.68
N LEU A 86 -3.88 3.64 4.74
CA LEU A 86 -2.68 4.40 4.43
C LEU A 86 -3.02 5.81 3.91
N PHE A 87 -3.97 5.91 2.96
CA PHE A 87 -4.38 7.20 2.39
C PHE A 87 -5.03 8.11 3.42
N ASN A 88 -5.91 7.57 4.25
CA ASN A 88 -6.83 8.38 5.05
C ASN A 88 -6.42 8.50 6.51
N ARG A 89 -5.46 7.72 6.98
CA ARG A 89 -4.99 7.77 8.36
C ARG A 89 -3.49 8.07 8.41
N TYR A 90 -2.66 7.10 8.02
CA TYR A 90 -1.21 7.22 8.23
C TYR A 90 -0.56 8.32 7.41
N LEU A 91 -1.04 8.57 6.20
CA LEU A 91 -0.45 9.54 5.28
C LEU A 91 -1.44 10.64 4.89
N ALA A 92 -2.49 10.81 5.69
CA ALA A 92 -3.52 11.82 5.43
C ALA A 92 -2.97 13.26 5.41
N GLY A 93 -1.87 13.50 6.12
CA GLY A 93 -1.25 14.83 6.18
C GLY A 93 -0.53 15.26 4.92
N VAL A 94 -0.23 14.33 4.00
CA VAL A 94 0.37 14.66 2.71
C VAL A 94 -0.72 15.25 1.81
N LYS A 95 -0.59 16.53 1.46
CA LYS A 95 -1.69 17.30 0.83
C LYS A 95 -1.84 17.04 -0.65
N ASP A 96 -0.73 17.00 -1.41
CA ASP A 96 -0.81 16.76 -2.84
C ASP A 96 -1.23 15.32 -3.13
N PRO A 97 -2.31 15.09 -3.92
CA PRO A 97 -2.80 13.74 -4.16
C PRO A 97 -1.77 12.79 -4.79
N LYS A 98 -0.95 13.29 -5.70
CA LYS A 98 0.06 12.47 -6.38
C LYS A 98 1.20 12.11 -5.43
N SER A 99 1.66 13.08 -4.64
CA SER A 99 2.67 12.84 -3.60
C SER A 99 2.17 11.83 -2.58
N ARG A 100 0.91 11.96 -2.15
CA ARG A 100 0.30 11.03 -1.21
C ARG A 100 0.27 9.62 -1.79
N GLU A 101 -0.12 9.48 -3.06
CA GLU A 101 -0.14 8.17 -3.72
C GLU A 101 1.24 7.52 -3.73
N TYR A 102 2.29 8.27 -4.08
CA TYR A 102 3.65 7.72 -4.06
C TYR A 102 4.05 7.25 -2.67
N CYS A 103 3.74 8.04 -1.64
CA CYS A 103 4.01 7.65 -0.25
C CYS A 103 3.22 6.40 0.16
N VAL A 104 1.96 6.31 -0.26
CA VAL A 104 1.10 5.15 0.03
C VAL A 104 1.65 3.89 -0.64
N ILE A 105 2.05 3.97 -1.90
CA ILE A 105 2.64 2.82 -2.60
C ILE A 105 3.87 2.32 -1.84
N ALA A 106 4.79 3.21 -1.52
CA ALA A 106 5.99 2.84 -0.78
C ALA A 106 5.63 2.25 0.60
N ALA A 107 4.67 2.87 1.30
CA ALA A 107 4.24 2.42 2.62
C ALA A 107 3.58 1.05 2.59
N TYR A 108 2.89 0.72 1.50
CA TYR A 108 2.29 -0.60 1.35
C TYR A 108 3.35 -1.71 1.48
N ASN A 109 4.54 -1.47 0.97
CA ASN A 109 5.66 -2.42 1.03
C ASN A 109 6.44 -2.32 2.34
N THR A 110 6.81 -1.11 2.77
CA THR A 110 7.78 -0.93 3.86
C THR A 110 7.20 -0.32 5.13
N GLY A 111 5.92 0.07 5.13
CA GLY A 111 5.28 0.72 6.27
C GLY A 111 5.40 2.24 6.22
N SER A 112 4.40 2.93 6.77
CA SER A 112 4.37 4.40 6.74
C SER A 112 5.52 5.02 7.55
N GLY A 113 5.94 4.36 8.63
CA GLY A 113 7.06 4.84 9.45
C GLY A 113 8.35 4.97 8.64
N ASN A 114 8.68 3.96 7.85
CA ASN A 114 9.88 3.98 7.01
C ASN A 114 9.78 5.02 5.90
N VAL A 115 8.59 5.24 5.35
CA VAL A 115 8.38 6.28 4.35
C VAL A 115 8.67 7.65 4.95
N LEU A 116 8.11 7.94 6.12
CA LEU A 116 8.32 9.24 6.77
C LEU A 116 9.78 9.43 7.18
N LYS A 117 10.42 8.39 7.70
CA LYS A 117 11.84 8.46 8.08
C LYS A 117 12.77 8.78 6.92
N ALA A 118 12.36 8.46 5.69
CA ALA A 118 13.14 8.84 4.52
C ALA A 118 13.25 10.35 4.35
N PHE A 119 12.33 11.12 4.95
CA PHE A 119 12.31 12.57 4.88
C PHE A 119 12.83 13.23 6.16
N HIS A 120 12.47 12.69 7.32
CA HIS A 120 12.89 13.24 8.62
C HIS A 120 12.59 12.23 9.72
N SER A 121 13.37 12.27 10.80
CA SER A 121 13.15 11.39 11.95
C SER A 121 11.86 11.73 12.72
N ASP A 122 11.48 13.02 12.72
CA ASP A 122 10.24 13.48 13.35
C ASP A 122 9.09 13.42 12.36
N ARG A 123 7.96 12.81 12.76
CA ARG A 123 6.82 12.60 11.89
C ARG A 123 6.25 13.88 11.31
N GLN A 124 6.02 14.88 12.17
CA GLN A 124 5.44 16.15 11.71
C GLN A 124 6.38 16.88 10.77
N SER A 125 7.68 16.85 11.07
CA SER A 125 8.69 17.45 10.21
C SER A 125 8.79 16.74 8.86
N ALA A 126 8.65 15.41 8.86
CA ALA A 126 8.63 14.63 7.61
C ALA A 126 7.45 15.05 6.73
N ILE A 127 6.26 15.13 7.29
CA ILE A 127 5.06 15.56 6.57
C ILE A 127 5.23 16.97 6.02
N ALA A 128 5.75 17.89 6.84
CA ALA A 128 5.99 19.27 6.41
C ALA A 128 6.98 19.33 5.25
N LYS A 129 8.04 18.51 5.31
CA LYS A 129 9.03 18.45 4.22
C LYS A 129 8.40 17.94 2.94
N ILE A 130 7.61 16.86 3.01
CA ILE A 130 6.92 16.32 1.84
C ILE A 130 6.02 17.40 1.22
N ASN A 131 5.29 18.15 2.04
CA ASN A 131 4.35 19.16 1.57
C ASN A 131 5.02 20.38 0.93
N ARG A 132 6.33 20.55 1.12
CA ARG A 132 7.10 21.60 0.44
C ARG A 132 7.63 21.17 -0.93
N LEU A 133 7.55 19.88 -1.25
CA LEU A 133 8.05 19.34 -2.51
C LEU A 133 6.91 19.12 -3.49
N ASN A 134 7.21 19.18 -4.80
CA ASN A 134 6.25 18.73 -5.80
C ASN A 134 6.30 17.20 -5.90
N SER A 135 5.33 16.61 -6.61
CA SER A 135 5.21 15.16 -6.65
C SER A 135 6.43 14.47 -7.29
N GLN A 136 7.01 15.07 -8.31
CA GLN A 136 8.21 14.50 -8.94
C GLN A 136 9.38 14.47 -7.96
N GLN A 137 9.54 15.52 -7.15
CA GLN A 137 10.57 15.58 -6.13
C GLN A 137 10.33 14.53 -5.03
N VAL A 138 9.08 14.32 -4.63
CA VAL A 138 8.73 13.28 -3.67
C VAL A 138 9.09 11.90 -4.21
N TYR A 139 8.73 11.62 -5.46
CA TYR A 139 9.07 10.36 -6.11
C TYR A 139 10.59 10.14 -6.15
N ASN A 140 11.32 11.16 -6.59
CA ASN A 140 12.78 11.07 -6.68
C ASN A 140 13.42 10.85 -5.31
N HIS A 141 12.91 11.52 -4.28
CA HIS A 141 13.42 11.37 -2.92
C HIS A 141 13.19 9.94 -2.41
N LEU A 142 11.98 9.41 -2.59
CA LEU A 142 11.65 8.06 -2.15
C LEU A 142 12.49 7.00 -2.86
N THR A 143 12.63 7.10 -4.19
CA THR A 143 13.40 6.11 -4.95
C THR A 143 14.90 6.16 -4.67
N LYS A 144 15.37 7.21 -4.01
CA LYS A 144 16.77 7.38 -3.66
C LYS A 144 17.06 7.11 -2.18
N HIS A 145 16.14 7.50 -1.28
CA HIS A 145 16.43 7.58 0.16
C HIS A 145 15.65 6.62 1.05
N LEU A 146 14.67 5.87 0.50
CA LEU A 146 14.08 4.79 1.30
C LEU A 146 15.18 3.83 1.75
N ALA A 147 15.12 3.42 3.02
CA ALA A 147 16.19 2.64 3.64
C ALA A 147 16.45 1.30 2.96
N TYR A 148 15.39 0.66 2.46
CA TYR A 148 15.48 -0.68 1.87
C TYR A 148 15.39 -0.63 0.36
N ALA A 149 16.35 -1.27 -0.31
CA ALA A 149 16.38 -1.34 -1.77
C ALA A 149 15.10 -1.95 -2.35
N GLU A 150 14.53 -2.95 -1.67
CA GLU A 150 13.28 -3.55 -2.09
C GLU A 150 12.16 -2.51 -2.20
N ALA A 151 12.04 -1.63 -1.20
CA ALA A 151 11.01 -0.59 -1.20
C ALA A 151 11.22 0.43 -2.32
N ARG A 152 12.48 0.78 -2.58
CA ARG A 152 12.80 1.70 -3.69
C ARG A 152 12.37 1.11 -5.03
N ARG A 153 12.67 -0.18 -5.26
CA ARG A 153 12.28 -0.88 -6.48
C ARG A 153 10.76 -1.08 -6.56
N TYR A 154 10.13 -1.33 -5.43
CA TYR A 154 8.69 -1.54 -5.36
C TYR A 154 7.92 -0.32 -5.88
N LEU A 155 8.28 0.87 -5.42
CA LEU A 155 7.64 2.11 -5.88
C LEU A 155 7.74 2.26 -7.41
N VAL A 156 8.92 1.99 -7.97
CA VAL A 156 9.12 2.05 -9.42
C VAL A 156 8.22 1.02 -10.14
N LYS A 157 8.22 -0.22 -9.65
CA LYS A 157 7.48 -1.31 -10.29
C LYS A 157 5.97 -1.09 -10.26
N VAL A 158 5.42 -0.69 -9.10
CA VAL A 158 3.98 -0.44 -9.01
C VAL A 158 3.58 0.72 -9.92
N THR A 159 4.37 1.79 -9.92
CA THR A 159 4.10 2.94 -10.79
C THR A 159 4.08 2.54 -12.26
N GLN A 160 5.03 1.72 -12.69
CA GLN A 160 5.07 1.22 -14.06
C GLN A 160 3.90 0.30 -14.36
N ASN A 161 3.63 -0.67 -13.47
CA ASN A 161 2.57 -1.65 -13.69
C ASN A 161 1.19 -1.00 -13.68
N LYS A 162 0.98 0.00 -12.84
CA LYS A 162 -0.29 0.75 -12.82
C LYS A 162 -0.64 1.32 -14.19
N ARG A 163 0.34 1.79 -14.94
CA ARG A 163 0.11 2.39 -16.27
C ARG A 163 -0.55 1.44 -17.25
N GLN A 164 -0.39 0.13 -17.07
CA GLN A 164 -0.99 -0.88 -17.93
C GLN A 164 -2.51 -0.96 -17.78
N PHE A 165 -3.05 -0.41 -16.69
CA PHE A 165 -4.47 -0.53 -16.35
C PHE A 165 -5.22 0.79 -16.39
N VAL A 166 -4.57 1.82 -16.83
CA VAL A 166 -5.19 3.16 -16.96
C VAL A 166 -5.91 3.30 -18.30
#